data_9e8af896828a76e889bc86d0a38410c3
#
_entry.id   9e8af896828a76e889bc86d0a38410c3
#
_cell.length_a   1.000
_cell.length_b   1.000
_cell.length_c   1.000
_cell.angle_alpha   90.00
_cell.angle_beta   90.00
_cell.angle_gamma   90.00
#
_symmetry.space_group_name_H-M   'P 1'
#
loop_
_entity.id
_entity.type
_entity.pdbx_description
1 polymer ?
#
loop_
_entity_poly.entity_id
_entity_poly.type
_entity_poly.pdbx_seq_one_letter_code
_entity_poly.pdbx_strand_id
1 'polypeptide(L)'
;MRESPRIGGAMSLDAFVRAAGGVMGSAREGFGVGDVIALDFPTAPVPPTGPPAGEGAASDAHDTATEVLLTNAQRLAQQDTAGDTQLVAAMSQSQGGRQRMDTVIASAVADVEAMGLSTSTPQGKHALIEAIERHLHDTKATVGEGSTDAGTHAAASEATAAGYRGIGADPRAALMSAGMPGGGVPSMGGM
;
A
#
# COMPACT_ATOMS: atom_id res chain seq x y z
N MET A 1 -48.75 10.26 -30.50
CA MET A 1 -48.60 9.08 -29.67
C MET A 1 -47.09 8.84 -29.52
N ARG A 2 -46.53 9.13 -28.38
CA ARG A 2 -45.11 8.87 -28.07
C ARG A 2 -45.07 7.55 -27.28
N GLU A 3 -44.47 6.49 -27.86
CA GLU A 3 -44.17 5.26 -27.12
C GLU A 3 -43.11 5.58 -26.07
N SER A 4 -43.46 5.37 -24.80
CA SER A 4 -42.52 5.39 -23.69
C SER A 4 -41.62 4.15 -23.80
N PRO A 5 -40.30 4.30 -23.68
CA PRO A 5 -39.41 3.13 -23.64
C PRO A 5 -39.73 2.31 -22.39
N ARG A 6 -40.11 1.05 -22.57
CA ARG A 6 -40.24 0.08 -21.49
C ARG A 6 -38.85 -0.23 -20.91
N ILE A 7 -38.44 0.54 -19.91
CA ILE A 7 -37.30 0.20 -19.03
C ILE A 7 -37.84 -0.83 -18.04
N GLY A 8 -37.60 -2.11 -18.30
CA GLY A 8 -38.02 -3.20 -17.42
C GLY A 8 -37.81 -4.57 -18.04
N GLY A 9 -36.67 -4.79 -18.69
CA GLY A 9 -36.24 -6.15 -19.01
C GLY A 9 -35.83 -6.82 -17.71
N ALA A 10 -36.70 -7.72 -17.17
CA ALA A 10 -36.30 -8.61 -16.09
C ALA A 10 -35.04 -9.37 -16.52
N MET A 11 -33.94 -9.16 -15.82
CA MET A 11 -32.70 -9.91 -16.09
C MET A 11 -33.02 -11.40 -15.95
N SER A 12 -32.60 -12.21 -16.93
CA SER A 12 -32.72 -13.65 -16.78
C SER A 12 -31.82 -14.14 -15.64
N LEU A 13 -32.18 -15.24 -14.99
CA LEU A 13 -31.37 -15.84 -13.93
C LEU A 13 -29.93 -16.07 -14.40
N ASP A 14 -29.75 -16.55 -15.62
CA ASP A 14 -28.42 -16.78 -16.22
C ASP A 14 -27.62 -15.49 -16.39
N ALA A 15 -28.28 -14.39 -16.78
CA ALA A 15 -27.64 -13.09 -16.89
C ALA A 15 -27.21 -12.56 -15.51
N PHE A 16 -28.04 -12.78 -14.49
CA PHE A 16 -27.70 -12.41 -13.09
C PHE A 16 -26.51 -13.21 -12.57
N VAL A 17 -26.51 -14.54 -12.69
CA VAL A 17 -25.40 -15.40 -12.25
C VAL A 17 -24.10 -15.03 -12.97
N ARG A 18 -24.16 -14.77 -14.29
CA ARG A 18 -22.98 -14.37 -15.07
C ARG A 18 -22.45 -13.01 -14.63
N ALA A 19 -23.33 -12.05 -14.38
CA ALA A 19 -22.94 -10.72 -13.89
C ALA A 19 -22.28 -10.81 -12.50
N ALA A 20 -22.86 -11.61 -11.58
CA ALA A 20 -22.30 -11.85 -10.26
C ALA A 20 -20.90 -12.51 -10.34
N GLY A 21 -20.74 -13.52 -11.19
CA GLY A 21 -19.45 -14.14 -11.45
C GLY A 21 -18.40 -13.16 -11.98
N GLY A 22 -18.79 -12.25 -12.87
CA GLY A 22 -17.94 -11.17 -13.37
C GLY A 22 -17.47 -10.22 -12.26
N VAL A 23 -18.38 -9.84 -11.37
CA VAL A 23 -18.05 -8.97 -10.21
C VAL A 23 -17.04 -9.67 -9.28
N MET A 24 -17.30 -10.94 -8.93
CA MET A 24 -16.39 -11.72 -8.07
C MET A 24 -15.01 -11.89 -8.71
N GLY A 25 -14.95 -12.19 -10.02
CA GLY A 25 -13.71 -12.30 -10.79
C GLY A 25 -12.90 -11.01 -10.78
N SER A 26 -13.55 -9.88 -11.09
CA SER A 26 -12.91 -8.55 -11.03
C SER A 26 -12.44 -8.18 -9.62
N ALA A 27 -13.20 -8.52 -8.59
CA ALA A 27 -12.81 -8.31 -7.19
C ALA A 27 -11.55 -9.12 -6.84
N ARG A 28 -11.45 -10.37 -7.29
CA ARG A 28 -10.26 -11.21 -7.13
C ARG A 28 -9.02 -10.62 -7.82
N GLU A 29 -9.17 -10.12 -9.05
CA GLU A 29 -8.09 -9.48 -9.80
C GLU A 29 -7.59 -8.21 -9.12
N GLY A 30 -8.46 -7.49 -8.42
CA GLY A 30 -8.11 -6.29 -7.65
C GLY A 30 -7.06 -6.53 -6.55
N PHE A 31 -6.90 -7.77 -6.06
CA PHE A 31 -5.83 -8.15 -5.13
C PHE A 31 -4.47 -8.40 -5.82
N GLY A 32 -4.37 -8.23 -7.13
CA GLY A 32 -3.13 -8.35 -7.90
C GLY A 32 -2.64 -9.79 -8.10
N VAL A 33 -1.58 -9.93 -8.87
CA VAL A 33 -0.94 -11.22 -9.23
C VAL A 33 0.47 -11.35 -8.65
N GLY A 34 0.83 -10.53 -7.64
CA GLY A 34 2.20 -10.48 -7.13
C GLY A 34 2.60 -11.76 -6.41
N ASP A 35 3.67 -12.41 -6.86
CA ASP A 35 4.44 -13.32 -6.05
C ASP A 35 5.31 -12.50 -5.08
N VAL A 36 5.51 -13.02 -3.86
CA VAL A 36 6.45 -12.41 -2.91
C VAL A 36 7.85 -12.58 -3.47
N ILE A 37 8.38 -11.52 -4.08
CA ILE A 37 9.78 -11.48 -4.48
C ILE A 37 10.53 -10.96 -3.26
N ALA A 38 11.38 -11.78 -2.66
CA ALA A 38 12.34 -11.31 -1.68
C ALA A 38 13.29 -10.35 -2.39
N LEU A 39 13.22 -9.08 -2.03
CA LEU A 39 14.15 -8.07 -2.53
C LEU A 39 15.43 -8.20 -1.70
N ASP A 40 16.49 -8.71 -2.34
CA ASP A 40 17.81 -8.74 -1.73
C ASP A 40 18.43 -7.35 -1.92
N PHE A 41 18.35 -6.52 -0.88
CA PHE A 41 18.98 -5.22 -0.89
C PHE A 41 20.47 -5.37 -0.59
N PRO A 42 21.35 -4.77 -1.40
CA PRO A 42 22.78 -4.82 -1.12
C PRO A 42 23.07 -4.20 0.25
N THR A 43 23.77 -4.92 1.08
CA THR A 43 24.25 -4.42 2.37
C THR A 43 25.05 -3.12 2.13
N ALA A 44 24.69 -2.05 2.84
CA ALA A 44 25.36 -0.78 2.71
C ALA A 44 26.88 -0.97 2.86
N PRO A 45 27.71 -0.35 2.01
CA PRO A 45 29.17 -0.46 2.10
C PRO A 45 29.62 0.03 3.47
N VAL A 46 30.37 -0.82 4.17
CA VAL A 46 31.02 -0.42 5.44
C VAL A 46 32.08 0.61 5.10
N PRO A 47 32.02 1.84 5.66
CA PRO A 47 33.03 2.84 5.43
C PRO A 47 34.40 2.30 5.86
N PRO A 48 35.48 2.65 5.18
CA PRO A 48 36.81 2.22 5.56
C PRO A 48 37.13 2.67 6.99
N THR A 49 37.36 1.71 7.87
CA THR A 49 37.77 1.92 9.25
C THR A 49 39.26 2.26 9.29
N GLY A 50 39.58 3.51 9.41
CA GLY A 50 40.93 3.97 9.71
C GLY A 50 40.98 5.49 9.66
N PRO A 51 41.06 6.20 10.81
CA PRO A 51 41.36 7.62 10.78
C PRO A 51 42.79 7.83 10.29
N PRO A 52 43.06 8.85 9.47
CA PRO A 52 44.44 9.31 9.32
C PRO A 52 44.91 9.80 10.69
N ALA A 53 46.02 9.26 11.15
CA ALA A 53 46.64 9.71 12.39
C ALA A 53 47.10 11.17 12.19
N GLY A 54 46.31 12.12 12.70
CA GLY A 54 46.60 13.54 12.67
C GLY A 54 46.00 14.21 13.94
N GLU A 55 46.69 15.17 14.46
CA GLU A 55 46.20 16.02 15.54
C GLU A 55 45.85 17.39 14.98
N GLY A 56 44.71 17.97 15.46
CA GLY A 56 44.29 19.31 15.12
C GLY A 56 42.88 19.43 14.52
N ALA A 57 42.44 20.68 14.30
CA ALA A 57 41.08 21.00 13.87
C ALA A 57 40.60 20.27 12.57
N ALA A 58 41.51 19.90 11.70
CA ALA A 58 41.18 19.15 10.50
C ALA A 58 40.85 17.68 10.80
N SER A 59 41.57 17.06 11.77
CA SER A 59 41.26 15.72 12.27
C SER A 59 39.91 15.67 12.97
N ASP A 60 39.66 16.64 13.87
CA ASP A 60 38.40 16.75 14.60
C ASP A 60 37.19 16.95 13.66
N ALA A 61 37.39 17.74 12.58
CA ALA A 61 36.35 17.92 11.54
C ALA A 61 36.11 16.64 10.73
N HIS A 62 37.16 15.87 10.44
CA HIS A 62 37.05 14.58 9.74
C HIS A 62 36.33 13.55 10.61
N ASP A 63 36.67 13.45 11.87
CA ASP A 63 36.06 12.52 12.82
C ASP A 63 34.56 12.84 13.01
N THR A 64 34.22 14.13 13.16
CA THR A 64 32.82 14.58 13.21
C THR A 64 32.07 14.25 11.93
N ALA A 65 32.67 14.45 10.75
CA ALA A 65 32.03 14.10 9.47
C ALA A 65 31.81 12.58 9.33
N THR A 66 32.79 11.81 9.78
CA THR A 66 32.71 10.32 9.77
C THR A 66 31.60 9.83 10.68
N GLU A 67 31.46 10.39 11.90
CA GLU A 67 30.40 10.05 12.84
C GLU A 67 29.00 10.37 12.27
N VAL A 68 28.85 11.52 11.62
CA VAL A 68 27.60 11.89 10.94
C VAL A 68 27.28 10.92 9.79
N LEU A 69 28.26 10.52 8.98
CA LEU A 69 28.08 9.56 7.92
C LEU A 69 27.66 8.18 8.46
N LEU A 70 28.30 7.69 9.51
CA LEU A 70 27.94 6.42 10.16
C LEU A 70 26.52 6.47 10.74
N THR A 71 26.17 7.55 11.41
CA THR A 71 24.81 7.74 11.92
C THR A 71 23.78 7.75 10.82
N ASN A 72 24.04 8.44 9.71
CA ASN A 72 23.14 8.47 8.56
C ASN A 72 23.03 7.09 7.88
N ALA A 73 24.13 6.36 7.75
CA ALA A 73 24.14 4.99 7.22
C ALA A 73 23.30 4.03 8.09
N GLN A 74 23.42 4.14 9.42
CA GLN A 74 22.59 3.36 10.34
C GLN A 74 21.10 3.68 10.22
N ARG A 75 20.75 4.98 10.13
CA ARG A 75 19.36 5.42 9.92
C ARG A 75 18.81 4.93 8.60
N LEU A 76 19.60 4.97 7.54
CA LEU A 76 19.23 4.44 6.23
C LEU A 76 18.93 2.94 6.30
N ALA A 77 19.81 2.15 6.90
CA ALA A 77 19.62 0.71 7.05
C ALA A 77 18.37 0.36 7.90
N GLN A 78 18.08 1.15 8.94
CA GLN A 78 16.84 0.99 9.71
C GLN A 78 15.60 1.30 8.87
N GLN A 79 15.66 2.35 8.04
CA GLN A 79 14.56 2.75 7.17
C GLN A 79 14.31 1.72 6.07
N ASP A 80 15.37 1.15 5.49
CA ASP A 80 15.30 0.07 4.51
C ASP A 80 14.63 -1.17 5.11
N THR A 81 15.04 -1.57 6.32
CA THR A 81 14.44 -2.71 7.04
C THR A 81 12.95 -2.48 7.34
N ALA A 82 12.58 -1.25 7.71
CA ALA A 82 11.18 -0.90 7.96
C ALA A 82 10.36 -0.95 6.66
N GLY A 83 10.90 -0.43 5.56
CA GLY A 83 10.27 -0.47 4.24
C GLY A 83 10.06 -1.90 3.74
N ASP A 84 11.06 -2.75 3.88
CA ASP A 84 11.01 -4.17 3.49
C ASP A 84 9.94 -4.93 4.29
N THR A 85 9.90 -4.73 5.60
CA THR A 85 8.88 -5.32 6.47
C THR A 85 7.46 -4.92 6.04
N GLN A 86 7.25 -3.65 5.68
CA GLN A 86 5.96 -3.15 5.21
C GLN A 86 5.57 -3.75 3.85
N LEU A 87 6.53 -3.87 2.93
CA LEU A 87 6.30 -4.49 1.63
C LEU A 87 5.88 -5.95 1.77
N VAL A 88 6.60 -6.74 2.57
CA VAL A 88 6.28 -8.13 2.83
C VAL A 88 4.88 -8.27 3.47
N ALA A 89 4.53 -7.40 4.41
CA ALA A 89 3.20 -7.38 5.02
C ALA A 89 2.10 -7.09 3.99
N ALA A 90 2.30 -6.08 3.13
CA ALA A 90 1.34 -5.72 2.09
C ALA A 90 1.12 -6.85 1.08
N MET A 91 2.20 -7.52 0.67
CA MET A 91 2.13 -8.68 -0.24
C MET A 91 1.40 -9.85 0.41
N SER A 92 1.68 -10.16 1.67
CA SER A 92 1.00 -11.22 2.42
C SER A 92 -0.50 -10.96 2.56
N GLN A 93 -0.91 -9.72 2.84
CA GLN A 93 -2.32 -9.34 2.93
C GLN A 93 -3.02 -9.43 1.56
N SER A 94 -2.36 -9.00 0.49
CA SER A 94 -2.86 -9.14 -0.88
C SER A 94 -3.11 -10.61 -1.24
N GLN A 95 -2.17 -11.50 -0.94
CA GLN A 95 -2.32 -12.94 -1.14
C GLN A 95 -3.48 -13.52 -0.30
N GLY A 96 -3.59 -13.12 0.96
CA GLY A 96 -4.69 -13.53 1.84
C GLY A 96 -6.05 -13.08 1.31
N GLY A 97 -6.17 -11.85 0.80
CA GLY A 97 -7.36 -11.34 0.15
C GLY A 97 -7.75 -12.15 -1.08
N ARG A 98 -6.77 -12.46 -1.93
CA ARG A 98 -6.97 -13.29 -3.12
C ARG A 98 -7.44 -14.71 -2.77
N GLN A 99 -6.84 -15.36 -1.77
CA GLN A 99 -7.26 -16.69 -1.30
C GLN A 99 -8.70 -16.68 -0.76
N ARG A 100 -9.09 -15.65 -0.02
CA ARG A 100 -10.47 -15.49 0.44
C ARG A 100 -11.43 -15.34 -0.74
N MET A 101 -11.09 -14.56 -1.76
CA MET A 101 -11.89 -14.43 -2.98
C MET A 101 -11.99 -15.75 -3.74
N ASP A 102 -10.91 -16.53 -3.85
CA ASP A 102 -10.93 -17.86 -4.45
C ASP A 102 -11.92 -18.78 -3.72
N THR A 103 -11.97 -18.72 -2.38
CA THR A 103 -12.93 -19.48 -1.57
C THR A 103 -14.37 -19.04 -1.83
N VAL A 104 -14.64 -17.73 -1.89
CA VAL A 104 -15.97 -17.20 -2.20
C VAL A 104 -16.44 -17.66 -3.58
N ILE A 105 -15.56 -17.55 -4.58
CA ILE A 105 -15.86 -17.98 -5.95
C ILE A 105 -16.14 -19.49 -6.01
N ALA A 106 -15.30 -20.31 -5.38
CA ALA A 106 -15.48 -21.75 -5.35
C ALA A 106 -16.80 -22.13 -4.68
N SER A 107 -17.16 -21.48 -3.59
CA SER A 107 -18.46 -21.71 -2.90
C SER A 107 -19.64 -21.28 -3.76
N ALA A 108 -19.53 -20.15 -4.47
CA ALA A 108 -20.58 -19.70 -5.38
C ALA A 108 -20.78 -20.67 -6.55
N VAL A 109 -19.70 -21.20 -7.12
CA VAL A 109 -19.77 -22.22 -8.19
C VAL A 109 -20.43 -23.49 -7.67
N ALA A 110 -20.04 -23.98 -6.49
CA ALA A 110 -20.63 -25.17 -5.88
C ALA A 110 -22.15 -25.02 -5.63
N ASP A 111 -22.58 -23.84 -5.14
CA ASP A 111 -24.00 -23.54 -4.94
C ASP A 111 -24.77 -23.53 -6.27
N VAL A 112 -24.21 -22.94 -7.32
CA VAL A 112 -24.82 -22.94 -8.67
C VAL A 112 -24.96 -24.36 -9.21
N GLU A 113 -23.93 -25.19 -9.07
CA GLU A 113 -23.95 -26.59 -9.53
C GLU A 113 -24.96 -27.43 -8.72
N ALA A 114 -24.97 -27.28 -7.39
CA ALA A 114 -25.90 -28.04 -6.53
C ALA A 114 -27.37 -27.66 -6.77
N MET A 115 -27.66 -26.40 -7.05
CA MET A 115 -29.02 -25.90 -7.24
C MET A 115 -29.47 -25.93 -8.70
N GLY A 116 -28.61 -26.22 -9.67
CA GLY A 116 -28.89 -26.15 -11.10
C GLY A 116 -30.17 -26.88 -11.52
N LEU A 117 -30.40 -28.06 -10.99
CA LEU A 117 -31.61 -28.87 -11.27
C LEU A 117 -32.90 -28.30 -10.66
N SER A 118 -32.80 -27.57 -9.55
CA SER A 118 -33.96 -26.98 -8.86
C SER A 118 -34.40 -25.64 -9.45
N THR A 119 -33.60 -25.03 -10.32
CA THR A 119 -33.93 -23.74 -10.98
C THR A 119 -35.09 -23.80 -11.95
N SER A 120 -35.64 -25.01 -12.26
CA SER A 120 -36.89 -25.18 -12.99
C SER A 120 -38.10 -24.68 -12.20
N THR A 121 -38.01 -24.56 -10.87
CA THR A 121 -39.08 -24.09 -9.99
C THR A 121 -38.87 -22.65 -9.53
N PRO A 122 -39.95 -21.88 -9.22
CA PRO A 122 -39.81 -20.54 -8.66
C PRO A 122 -39.02 -20.51 -7.34
N GLN A 123 -39.23 -21.51 -6.48
CA GLN A 123 -38.54 -21.65 -5.19
C GLN A 123 -37.05 -21.89 -5.38
N GLY A 124 -36.67 -22.77 -6.32
CA GLY A 124 -35.26 -23.01 -6.60
C GLY A 124 -34.55 -21.81 -7.20
N LYS A 125 -35.23 -21.03 -8.05
CA LYS A 125 -34.70 -19.76 -8.55
C LYS A 125 -34.46 -18.78 -7.43
N HIS A 126 -35.38 -18.66 -6.49
CA HIS A 126 -35.26 -17.75 -5.34
C HIS A 126 -34.09 -18.16 -4.43
N ALA A 127 -33.99 -19.45 -4.11
CA ALA A 127 -32.89 -19.97 -3.31
C ALA A 127 -31.50 -19.70 -3.94
N LEU A 128 -31.40 -19.86 -5.27
CA LEU A 128 -30.15 -19.54 -5.99
C LEU A 128 -29.82 -18.06 -5.94
N ILE A 129 -30.82 -17.18 -6.11
CA ILE A 129 -30.60 -15.73 -6.02
C ILE A 129 -30.10 -15.37 -4.63
N GLU A 130 -30.73 -15.87 -3.58
CA GLU A 130 -30.31 -15.63 -2.18
C GLU A 130 -28.88 -16.15 -1.92
N ALA A 131 -28.52 -17.31 -2.47
CA ALA A 131 -27.16 -17.84 -2.35
C ALA A 131 -26.12 -16.91 -3.02
N ILE A 132 -26.41 -16.48 -4.24
CA ILE A 132 -25.51 -15.56 -4.97
C ILE A 132 -25.42 -14.20 -4.27
N GLU A 133 -26.52 -13.68 -3.72
CA GLU A 133 -26.50 -12.42 -2.94
C GLU A 133 -25.60 -12.52 -1.72
N ARG A 134 -25.59 -13.66 -1.03
CA ARG A 134 -24.65 -13.90 0.10
C ARG A 134 -23.21 -13.84 -0.39
N HIS A 135 -22.85 -14.51 -1.48
CA HIS A 135 -21.50 -14.49 -2.02
C HIS A 135 -21.07 -13.09 -2.50
N LEU A 136 -22.00 -12.30 -3.06
CA LEU A 136 -21.74 -10.89 -3.38
C LEU A 136 -21.51 -10.05 -2.13
N HIS A 137 -22.22 -10.34 -1.03
CA HIS A 137 -22.00 -9.68 0.25
C HIS A 137 -20.60 -10.01 0.81
N ASP A 138 -20.20 -11.29 0.78
CA ASP A 138 -18.88 -11.75 1.22
C ASP A 138 -17.77 -11.14 0.35
N THR A 139 -18.00 -11.05 -0.97
CA THR A 139 -17.11 -10.34 -1.90
C THR A 139 -16.92 -8.89 -1.50
N LYS A 140 -18.03 -8.18 -1.22
CA LYS A 140 -17.97 -6.77 -0.80
C LYS A 140 -17.22 -6.61 0.53
N ALA A 141 -17.43 -7.50 1.49
CA ALA A 141 -16.70 -7.47 2.77
C ALA A 141 -15.20 -7.66 2.56
N THR A 142 -14.81 -8.67 1.78
CA THR A 142 -13.40 -8.98 1.47
C THR A 142 -12.71 -7.82 0.76
N VAL A 143 -13.36 -7.18 -0.22
CA VAL A 143 -12.83 -6.00 -0.92
C VAL A 143 -12.74 -4.80 0.03
N GLY A 144 -13.71 -4.60 0.91
CA GLY A 144 -13.71 -3.54 1.90
C GLY A 144 -12.53 -3.66 2.88
N GLU A 145 -12.26 -4.85 3.38
CA GLU A 145 -11.08 -5.16 4.20
C GLU A 145 -9.78 -4.87 3.43
N GLY A 146 -9.64 -5.39 2.22
CA GLY A 146 -8.46 -5.15 1.38
C GLY A 146 -8.23 -3.67 1.07
N SER A 147 -9.28 -2.88 0.88
CA SER A 147 -9.18 -1.43 0.70
C SER A 147 -8.68 -0.72 1.95
N THR A 148 -9.14 -1.14 3.13
CA THR A 148 -8.69 -0.60 4.42
C THR A 148 -7.22 -0.91 4.65
N ASP A 149 -6.82 -2.15 4.40
CA ASP A 149 -5.43 -2.60 4.51
C ASP A 149 -4.52 -1.82 3.54
N ALA A 150 -4.93 -1.65 2.29
CA ALA A 150 -4.20 -0.87 1.29
C ALA A 150 -4.01 0.60 1.74
N GLY A 151 -5.04 1.21 2.35
CA GLY A 151 -4.95 2.55 2.93
C GLY A 151 -3.91 2.62 4.06
N THR A 152 -3.88 1.62 4.93
CA THR A 152 -2.91 1.52 6.02
C THR A 152 -1.47 1.40 5.48
N HIS A 153 -1.25 0.55 4.46
CA HIS A 153 0.06 0.41 3.83
C HIS A 153 0.50 1.67 3.08
N ALA A 154 -0.43 2.37 2.42
CA ALA A 154 -0.13 3.64 1.77
C ALA A 154 0.37 4.68 2.79
N ALA A 155 -0.32 4.84 3.92
CA ALA A 155 0.09 5.74 4.98
C ALA A 155 1.45 5.36 5.59
N ALA A 156 1.71 4.07 5.80
CA ALA A 156 2.99 3.57 6.28
C ALA A 156 4.12 3.82 5.28
N SER A 157 3.86 3.66 3.99
CA SER A 157 4.83 3.95 2.92
C SER A 157 5.17 5.44 2.83
N GLU A 158 4.17 6.32 3.03
CA GLU A 158 4.41 7.77 3.11
C GLU A 158 5.28 8.14 4.32
N ALA A 159 5.05 7.51 5.49
CA ALA A 159 5.87 7.71 6.67
C ALA A 159 7.32 7.25 6.44
N THR A 160 7.51 6.11 5.79
CA THR A 160 8.83 5.60 5.39
C THR A 160 9.51 6.57 4.42
N ALA A 161 8.81 7.05 3.41
CA ALA A 161 9.34 8.04 2.47
C ALA A 161 9.71 9.37 3.14
N ALA A 162 8.96 9.80 4.16
CA ALA A 162 9.29 10.97 4.97
C ALA A 162 10.56 10.75 5.80
N GLY A 163 10.76 9.54 6.34
CA GLY A 163 11.97 9.14 7.05
C GLY A 163 13.22 9.28 6.19
N TYR A 164 13.18 8.81 4.94
CA TYR A 164 14.29 8.96 3.99
C TYR A 164 14.65 10.42 3.73
N ARG A 165 13.66 11.32 3.59
CA ARG A 165 13.91 12.75 3.37
C ARG A 165 14.62 13.43 4.57
N GLY A 166 14.45 12.89 5.78
CA GLY A 166 15.13 13.38 6.98
C GLY A 166 16.57 12.90 7.10
N ILE A 167 16.97 11.84 6.37
CA ILE A 167 18.32 11.29 6.41
C ILE A 167 19.19 12.14 5.47
N GLY A 168 20.26 12.76 6.01
CA GLY A 168 21.16 13.64 5.24
C GLY A 168 20.70 15.09 5.12
N ALA A 169 19.57 15.47 5.69
CA ALA A 169 19.26 16.89 5.92
C ALA A 169 20.32 17.46 6.85
N ASP A 170 21.17 18.34 6.33
CA ASP A 170 22.26 18.96 7.09
C ASP A 170 21.66 19.77 8.25
N PRO A 171 21.94 19.41 9.53
CA PRO A 171 21.46 20.17 10.67
C PRO A 171 21.90 21.64 10.63
N ARG A 172 23.01 21.94 9.96
CA ARG A 172 23.49 23.32 9.74
C ARG A 172 22.62 24.07 8.75
N ALA A 173 22.09 23.42 7.70
CA ALA A 173 21.16 24.05 6.78
C ALA A 173 19.84 24.43 7.46
N ALA A 174 19.34 23.58 8.37
CA ALA A 174 18.18 23.87 9.19
C ALA A 174 18.42 25.04 10.18
N LEU A 175 19.60 25.12 10.79
CA LEU A 175 20.00 26.23 11.67
C LEU A 175 20.19 27.53 10.89
N MET A 176 20.73 27.50 9.68
CA MET A 176 20.89 28.68 8.82
C MET A 176 19.53 29.23 8.34
N SER A 177 18.56 28.35 8.07
CA SER A 177 17.21 28.79 7.67
C SER A 177 16.36 29.29 8.86
N ALA A 178 16.65 28.83 10.07
CA ALA A 178 15.95 29.27 11.28
C ALA A 178 16.55 30.53 11.91
N GLY A 179 17.74 30.99 11.51
CA GLY A 179 18.57 31.96 12.18
C GLY A 179 18.87 33.24 11.44
N MET A 180 17.96 33.79 10.61
CA MET A 180 18.06 35.20 10.24
C MET A 180 16.89 36.04 10.82
N PRO A 181 16.99 36.51 12.07
CA PRO A 181 16.29 37.72 12.43
C PRO A 181 17.03 38.86 11.68
N GLY A 182 16.29 39.58 10.82
CA GLY A 182 16.81 40.67 10.04
C GLY A 182 17.61 41.67 10.85
N GLY A 183 18.92 41.63 10.70
CA GLY A 183 19.82 42.68 11.20
C GLY A 183 19.59 43.94 10.39
N GLY A 184 18.70 44.79 10.88
CA GLY A 184 18.55 46.17 10.40
C GLY A 184 19.88 46.88 10.49
N VAL A 185 20.49 47.24 9.37
CA VAL A 185 21.62 48.19 9.31
C VAL A 185 21.12 49.56 9.80
N PRO A 186 21.69 50.16 10.86
CA PRO A 186 21.33 51.50 11.22
C PRO A 186 21.86 52.45 10.13
N SER A 187 20.93 53.16 9.49
CA SER A 187 21.23 54.25 8.56
C SER A 187 21.90 55.38 9.38
N MET A 188 23.21 55.53 9.22
CA MET A 188 23.90 56.77 9.64
C MET A 188 23.57 57.88 8.65
N GLY A 189 22.60 58.73 9.02
CA GLY A 189 22.40 60.02 8.41
C GLY A 189 23.54 60.93 8.81
N GLY A 190 24.32 61.34 7.83
CA GLY A 190 25.35 62.40 7.97
C GLY A 190 24.75 63.77 7.82
N MET A 191 25.26 64.70 8.56
CA MET A 191 25.10 66.14 8.44
C MET A 191 25.57 66.62 7.06
#